data_7a4e6db4ba7fb831175fa10cb859329f
#
_entry.id   7a4e6db4ba7fb831175fa10cb859329f
#
_cell.length_a   1.000
_cell.length_b   1.000
_cell.length_c   1.000
_cell.angle_alpha   90.00
_cell.angle_beta   90.00
_cell.angle_gamma   90.00
#
_symmetry.space_group_name_H-M   'P 1'
#
loop_
_entity.id
_entity.type
_entity.pdbx_description
1 polymer ?
#
loop_
_entity_poly.entity_id
_entity_poly.type
_entity_poly.pdbx_seq_one_letter_code
_entity_poly.pdbx_strand_id
1 'polypeptide(L)'
;MQDHERLLHFPDLLNARELGGYPTTDGGETRWRSLVRADDLSQLTVEGVRALADYGVGTVIDLRWPEEAALAPSPVPSVLPQVRYQRISLLTHTEDEWRLRSRDVAKELWKCVVLEHVRLELRQVLGAIAAAPPGVLLFHCVAGKDRTGLIAALLLALAD
;
A
#
# COMPACT_ATOMS: atom_id res chain seq x y z
N MET A 1 -5.18 -21.69 9.04
CA MET A 1 -4.38 -21.14 7.93
C MET A 1 -3.29 -20.27 8.52
N GLN A 2 -2.03 -20.55 8.24
CA GLN A 2 -0.93 -19.96 8.99
C GLN A 2 -0.66 -18.53 8.50
N ASP A 3 -0.74 -17.57 9.41
CA ASP A 3 -0.45 -16.14 9.16
C ASP A 3 0.98 -15.89 8.63
N HIS A 4 1.84 -16.92 8.75
CA HIS A 4 3.23 -16.87 8.32
C HIS A 4 3.44 -16.88 6.79
N GLU A 5 2.51 -17.43 6.02
CA GLU A 5 2.64 -17.53 4.56
C GLU A 5 2.43 -16.18 3.84
N ARG A 6 1.73 -15.22 4.46
CA ARG A 6 1.49 -13.89 3.89
C ARG A 6 2.57 -12.87 4.21
N LEU A 7 3.40 -13.12 5.21
CA LEU A 7 4.55 -12.26 5.50
C LEU A 7 5.64 -12.51 4.46
N LEU A 8 6.02 -11.46 3.75
CA LEU A 8 7.08 -11.51 2.75
C LEU A 8 8.37 -10.94 3.34
N HIS A 9 9.45 -11.69 3.18
CA HIS A 9 10.78 -11.30 3.64
C HIS A 9 11.58 -10.69 2.48
N PHE A 10 11.36 -9.41 2.23
CA PHE A 10 12.22 -8.63 1.34
C PHE A 10 13.35 -7.98 2.16
N PRO A 11 14.58 -7.90 1.64
CA PRO A 11 15.62 -7.10 2.27
C PRO A 11 15.12 -5.67 2.52
N ASP A 12 15.42 -5.14 3.70
CA ASP A 12 15.13 -3.75 4.12
C ASP A 12 13.62 -3.40 4.27
N LEU A 13 12.70 -4.35 4.14
CA LEU A 13 11.28 -4.17 4.46
C LEU A 13 10.89 -4.97 5.70
N LEU A 14 10.15 -4.32 6.60
CA LEU A 14 9.73 -4.90 7.88
C LEU A 14 8.27 -5.37 7.87
N ASN A 15 7.45 -4.82 6.99
CA ASN A 15 6.00 -5.01 7.02
C ASN A 15 5.40 -5.32 5.63
N ALA A 16 6.13 -6.09 4.82
CA ALA A 16 5.63 -6.53 3.51
C ALA A 16 4.73 -7.77 3.67
N ARG A 17 3.51 -7.73 3.09
CA ARG A 17 2.53 -8.80 3.19
C ARG A 17 1.72 -8.96 1.91
N GLU A 18 1.47 -10.22 1.55
CA GLU A 18 0.49 -10.60 0.54
C GLU A 18 -0.95 -10.34 0.99
N LEU A 19 -1.83 -10.00 0.03
CA LEU A 19 -3.28 -10.05 0.22
C LEU A 19 -3.92 -11.30 -0.41
N GLY A 20 -3.13 -12.26 -0.82
CA GLY A 20 -3.61 -13.57 -1.27
C GLY A 20 -4.00 -14.50 -0.12
N GLY A 21 -4.82 -15.52 -0.42
CA GLY A 21 -5.20 -16.57 0.51
C GLY A 21 -6.19 -16.15 1.61
N TYR A 22 -6.89 -15.03 1.46
CA TYR A 22 -8.04 -14.72 2.32
C TYR A 22 -9.28 -15.41 1.77
N PRO A 23 -10.07 -16.09 2.62
CA PRO A 23 -11.31 -16.74 2.18
C PRO A 23 -12.31 -15.69 1.69
N THR A 24 -13.08 -16.05 0.67
CA THR A 24 -14.16 -15.24 0.11
C THR A 24 -15.52 -15.89 0.40
N THR A 25 -16.61 -15.12 0.39
CA THR A 25 -17.96 -15.62 0.71
C THR A 25 -18.47 -16.64 -0.30
N ASP A 26 -17.97 -16.65 -1.53
CA ASP A 26 -18.26 -17.65 -2.56
C ASP A 26 -17.50 -19.00 -2.36
N GLY A 27 -16.72 -19.12 -1.27
CA GLY A 27 -15.94 -20.31 -0.94
C GLY A 27 -14.59 -20.41 -1.63
N GLY A 28 -14.16 -19.36 -2.34
CA GLY A 28 -12.83 -19.22 -2.92
C GLY A 28 -11.82 -18.58 -1.95
N GLU A 29 -10.76 -18.05 -2.53
CA GLU A 29 -9.77 -17.24 -1.82
C GLU A 29 -9.22 -16.13 -2.73
N THR A 30 -8.72 -15.04 -2.13
CA THR A 30 -8.05 -13.97 -2.86
C THR A 30 -6.79 -14.49 -3.53
N ARG A 31 -6.51 -13.95 -4.73
CA ARG A 31 -5.40 -14.42 -5.58
C ARG A 31 -4.04 -14.09 -4.98
N TRP A 32 -3.18 -15.10 -4.87
CA TRP A 32 -1.76 -14.95 -4.56
C TRP A 32 -1.00 -14.23 -5.66
N ARG A 33 0.11 -13.58 -5.31
CA ARG A 33 1.00 -12.85 -6.22
C ARG A 33 0.26 -11.82 -7.07
N SER A 34 -0.67 -11.13 -6.45
CA SER A 34 -1.51 -10.10 -7.07
C SER A 34 -1.34 -8.75 -6.40
N LEU A 35 -1.53 -8.71 -5.09
CA LEU A 35 -1.50 -7.48 -4.31
C LEU A 35 -0.59 -7.66 -3.08
N VAL A 36 0.40 -6.79 -2.97
CA VAL A 36 1.32 -6.72 -1.83
C VAL A 36 1.17 -5.37 -1.14
N ARG A 37 1.05 -5.38 0.17
CA ARG A 37 1.15 -4.17 1.00
C ARG A 37 2.53 -4.11 1.64
N ALA A 38 3.10 -2.90 1.81
CA ALA A 38 4.42 -2.74 2.42
C ALA A 38 4.52 -1.46 3.25
N ASP A 39 5.61 -1.37 4.01
CA ASP A 39 6.14 -0.16 4.61
C ASP A 39 6.99 0.65 3.63
N ASP A 40 7.73 1.64 4.10
CA ASP A 40 8.45 2.62 3.28
C ASP A 40 9.55 1.96 2.43
N LEU A 41 9.50 2.22 1.13
CA LEU A 41 10.48 1.71 0.16
C LEU A 41 11.75 2.59 0.08
N SER A 42 11.84 3.70 0.81
CA SER A 42 12.97 4.63 0.69
C SER A 42 14.30 4.04 1.20
N GLN A 43 14.22 3.05 2.09
CA GLN A 43 15.40 2.41 2.68
C GLN A 43 15.88 1.18 1.90
N LEU A 44 15.19 0.82 0.82
CA LEU A 44 15.59 -0.32 0.01
C LEU A 44 16.99 -0.13 -0.57
N THR A 45 17.85 -1.12 -0.38
CA THR A 45 19.09 -1.26 -1.14
C THR A 45 18.79 -1.72 -2.57
N VAL A 46 19.78 -1.71 -3.44
CA VAL A 46 19.67 -2.27 -4.80
C VAL A 46 19.24 -3.73 -4.76
N GLU A 47 19.71 -4.49 -3.76
CA GLU A 47 19.31 -5.89 -3.55
C GLU A 47 17.83 -5.99 -3.19
N GLY A 48 17.34 -5.17 -2.26
CA GLY A 48 15.93 -5.10 -1.89
C GLY A 48 15.04 -4.73 -3.07
N VAL A 49 15.45 -3.77 -3.89
CA VAL A 49 14.72 -3.39 -5.12
C VAL A 49 14.68 -4.55 -6.11
N ARG A 50 15.79 -5.27 -6.31
CA ARG A 50 15.84 -6.45 -7.20
C ARG A 50 14.94 -7.57 -6.69
N ALA A 51 14.90 -7.81 -5.39
CA ALA A 51 14.00 -8.80 -4.79
C ALA A 51 12.52 -8.51 -5.08
N LEU A 52 12.11 -7.25 -5.13
CA LEU A 52 10.76 -6.88 -5.58
C LEU A 52 10.51 -7.27 -7.04
N ALA A 53 11.49 -7.04 -7.92
CA ALA A 53 11.38 -7.42 -9.34
C ALA A 53 11.31 -8.94 -9.51
N ASP A 54 12.15 -9.70 -8.80
CA ASP A 54 12.17 -11.17 -8.83
C ASP A 54 10.85 -11.76 -8.30
N TYR A 55 10.21 -11.06 -7.36
CA TYR A 55 8.87 -11.41 -6.90
C TYR A 55 7.79 -11.12 -7.96
N GLY A 56 8.08 -10.31 -8.96
CA GLY A 56 7.17 -9.96 -10.05
C GLY A 56 6.45 -8.63 -9.86
N VAL A 57 6.95 -7.74 -8.99
CA VAL A 57 6.37 -6.40 -8.80
C VAL A 57 6.55 -5.60 -10.09
N GLY A 58 5.44 -5.32 -10.77
CA GLY A 58 5.39 -4.52 -12.00
C GLY A 58 4.79 -3.12 -11.80
N THR A 59 4.07 -2.93 -10.69
CA THR A 59 3.46 -1.64 -10.35
C THR A 59 3.67 -1.33 -8.87
N VAL A 60 4.02 -0.07 -8.57
CA VAL A 60 4.10 0.45 -7.20
C VAL A 60 3.20 1.66 -7.06
N ILE A 61 2.35 1.68 -6.03
CA ILE A 61 1.55 2.84 -5.62
C ILE A 61 2.07 3.36 -4.29
N ASP A 62 2.62 4.56 -4.30
CA ASP A 62 3.12 5.28 -3.13
C ASP A 62 2.00 6.17 -2.56
N LEU A 63 1.51 5.83 -1.37
CA LEU A 63 0.43 6.55 -0.68
C LEU A 63 0.94 7.70 0.21
N ARG A 64 2.25 7.94 0.22
CA ARG A 64 2.88 8.97 1.06
C ARG A 64 2.55 10.38 0.56
N TRP A 65 2.62 11.33 1.47
CA TRP A 65 2.53 12.74 1.13
C TRP A 65 3.70 13.19 0.26
N PRO A 66 3.52 14.25 -0.53
CA PRO A 66 4.60 14.80 -1.34
C PRO A 66 5.86 15.11 -0.53
N GLU A 67 5.70 15.66 0.67
CA GLU A 67 6.77 16.04 1.58
C GLU A 67 7.51 14.81 2.13
N GLU A 68 6.77 13.77 2.56
CA GLU A 68 7.36 12.50 3.01
C GLU A 68 8.20 11.86 1.89
N ALA A 69 7.67 11.83 0.68
CA ALA A 69 8.35 11.24 -0.46
C ALA A 69 9.55 12.07 -0.94
N ALA A 70 9.49 13.41 -0.77
CA ALA A 70 10.60 14.30 -1.10
C ALA A 70 11.76 14.18 -0.11
N LEU A 71 11.45 14.03 1.19
CA LEU A 71 12.45 13.83 2.25
C LEU A 71 13.12 12.45 2.17
N ALA A 72 12.39 11.44 1.74
CA ALA A 72 12.85 10.06 1.67
C ALA A 72 12.43 9.42 0.33
N PRO A 73 13.09 9.75 -0.79
CA PRO A 73 12.72 9.25 -2.11
C PRO A 73 12.96 7.74 -2.23
N SER A 74 12.03 7.05 -2.91
CA SER A 74 12.19 5.61 -3.20
C SER A 74 13.24 5.39 -4.28
N PRO A 75 14.15 4.41 -4.13
CA PRO A 75 15.11 4.04 -5.17
C PRO A 75 14.49 3.27 -6.33
N VAL A 76 13.26 2.76 -6.19
CA VAL A 76 12.62 1.91 -7.20
C VAL A 76 12.61 2.53 -8.61
N PRO A 77 12.21 3.82 -8.83
CA PRO A 77 12.19 4.39 -10.16
C PRO A 77 13.58 4.48 -10.83
N SER A 78 14.63 4.61 -10.02
CA SER A 78 16.01 4.73 -10.52
C SER A 78 16.62 3.36 -10.85
N VAL A 79 16.31 2.33 -10.06
CA VAL A 79 16.89 0.98 -10.20
C VAL A 79 16.08 0.11 -11.18
N LEU A 80 14.75 0.28 -11.19
CA LEU A 80 13.81 -0.47 -12.03
C LEU A 80 12.92 0.49 -12.83
N PRO A 81 13.44 1.16 -13.86
CA PRO A 81 12.68 2.14 -14.64
C PRO A 81 11.49 1.53 -15.40
N GLN A 82 11.45 0.20 -15.57
CA GLN A 82 10.33 -0.52 -16.17
C GLN A 82 9.14 -0.71 -15.23
N VAL A 83 9.35 -0.58 -13.91
CA VAL A 83 8.25 -0.66 -12.93
C VAL A 83 7.44 0.63 -12.99
N ARG A 84 6.13 0.49 -13.15
CA ARG A 84 5.21 1.62 -13.11
C ARG A 84 5.12 2.15 -11.68
N TYR A 85 5.84 3.22 -11.40
CA TYR A 85 5.78 3.88 -10.08
C TYR A 85 4.84 5.07 -10.13
N GLN A 86 3.83 5.08 -9.28
CA GLN A 86 2.82 6.13 -9.23
C GLN A 86 2.61 6.58 -7.78
N ARG A 87 2.78 7.87 -7.52
CA ARG A 87 2.40 8.43 -6.23
C ARG A 87 0.98 8.97 -6.28
N ILE A 88 0.15 8.49 -5.36
CA ILE A 88 -1.21 8.96 -5.13
C ILE A 88 -1.34 9.18 -3.62
N SER A 89 -1.17 10.41 -3.17
CA SER A 89 -1.27 10.74 -1.75
C SER A 89 -2.68 10.44 -1.24
N LEU A 90 -2.80 9.63 -0.22
CA LEU A 90 -4.10 9.30 0.36
C LEU A 90 -4.62 10.37 1.31
N LEU A 91 -3.77 11.26 1.81
CA LEU A 91 -4.11 12.36 2.70
C LEU A 91 -3.60 13.66 2.07
N THR A 92 -4.50 14.64 1.94
CA THR A 92 -4.20 15.95 1.33
C THR A 92 -4.05 17.06 2.34
N HIS A 93 -4.25 16.77 3.63
CA HIS A 93 -4.17 17.75 4.70
C HIS A 93 -2.80 17.76 5.37
N THR A 94 -2.39 18.90 5.92
CA THR A 94 -1.14 19.05 6.66
C THR A 94 -1.11 18.13 7.89
N GLU A 95 0.09 17.72 8.29
CA GLU A 95 0.31 16.84 9.45
C GLU A 95 -0.32 17.39 10.71
N ASP A 96 -0.36 18.72 10.86
CA ASP A 96 -0.94 19.39 12.03
C ASP A 96 -2.47 19.31 12.08
N GLU A 97 -3.15 19.46 10.94
CA GLU A 97 -4.61 19.27 10.86
C GLU A 97 -5.00 17.82 11.16
N TRP A 98 -4.17 16.88 10.72
CA TRP A 98 -4.33 15.48 10.99
C TRP A 98 -4.12 15.13 12.47
N ARG A 99 -3.06 15.64 13.11
CA ARG A 99 -2.77 15.45 14.54
C ARG A 99 -3.82 16.06 15.45
N LEU A 100 -4.37 17.21 15.07
CA LEU A 100 -5.46 17.87 15.82
C LEU A 100 -6.75 17.07 15.78
N ARG A 101 -7.09 16.47 14.62
CA ARG A 101 -8.32 15.70 14.44
C ARG A 101 -8.22 14.28 15.03
N SER A 102 -7.03 13.70 15.08
CA SER A 102 -6.84 12.32 15.58
C SER A 102 -6.77 12.21 17.12
N ARG A 103 -6.64 13.31 17.85
CA ARG A 103 -6.52 13.30 19.32
C ARG A 103 -7.83 13.00 20.06
N ASP A 104 -8.97 13.34 19.48
CA ASP A 104 -10.27 13.31 20.16
C ASP A 104 -11.27 12.27 19.62
N VAL A 105 -10.86 11.43 18.67
CA VAL A 105 -11.77 10.52 18.00
C VAL A 105 -11.32 9.08 18.23
N ALA A 106 -12.20 8.25 18.77
CA ALA A 106 -11.96 6.80 18.89
C ALA A 106 -11.50 6.22 17.54
N LYS A 107 -10.54 5.30 17.56
CA LYS A 107 -9.86 4.76 16.36
C LYS A 107 -10.81 4.30 15.24
N GLU A 108 -12.01 3.87 15.58
CA GLU A 108 -13.04 3.43 14.63
C GLU A 108 -13.75 4.60 13.95
N LEU A 109 -14.05 5.66 14.70
CA LEU A 109 -14.63 6.88 14.16
C LEU A 109 -13.65 7.60 13.23
N TRP A 110 -12.35 7.51 13.52
CA TRP A 110 -11.26 8.01 12.69
C TRP A 110 -11.32 7.44 11.26
N LYS A 111 -11.53 6.13 11.12
CA LYS A 111 -11.64 5.48 9.81
C LYS A 111 -12.82 6.02 9.01
N CYS A 112 -13.96 6.25 9.65
CA CYS A 112 -15.14 6.81 8.98
C CYS A 112 -14.91 8.27 8.56
N VAL A 113 -14.33 9.10 9.44
CA VAL A 113 -14.01 10.50 9.13
C VAL A 113 -12.99 10.59 7.98
N VAL A 114 -11.97 9.72 7.97
CA VAL A 114 -11.00 9.65 6.87
C VAL A 114 -11.67 9.29 5.55
N LEU A 115 -12.54 8.27 5.56
CA LEU A 115 -13.24 7.83 4.33
C LEU A 115 -14.06 8.95 3.69
N GLU A 116 -14.71 9.80 4.49
CA GLU A 116 -15.46 10.95 3.96
C GLU A 116 -14.57 12.02 3.35
N HIS A 117 -13.40 12.28 3.95
CA HIS A 117 -12.49 13.35 3.52
C HIS A 117 -11.55 12.97 2.37
N VAL A 118 -11.28 11.67 2.17
CA VAL A 118 -10.35 11.19 1.13
C VAL A 118 -11.03 10.40 0.00
N ARG A 119 -12.32 10.65 -0.22
CA ARG A 119 -13.10 9.92 -1.25
C ARG A 119 -12.52 10.03 -2.65
N LEU A 120 -12.01 11.20 -3.02
CA LEU A 120 -11.41 11.43 -4.34
C LEU A 120 -10.09 10.67 -4.48
N GLU A 121 -9.25 10.73 -3.46
CA GLU A 121 -7.97 10.04 -3.41
C GLU A 121 -8.17 8.52 -3.39
N LEU A 122 -9.14 8.02 -2.63
CA LEU A 122 -9.52 6.60 -2.64
C LEU A 122 -9.96 6.16 -4.04
N ARG A 123 -10.78 6.95 -4.73
CA ARG A 123 -11.17 6.67 -6.10
C ARG A 123 -9.98 6.63 -7.05
N GLN A 124 -9.01 7.53 -6.89
CA GLN A 124 -7.79 7.53 -7.68
C GLN A 124 -6.92 6.30 -7.41
N VAL A 125 -6.73 5.93 -6.13
CA VAL A 125 -5.97 4.73 -5.75
C VAL A 125 -6.61 3.46 -6.29
N LEU A 126 -7.92 3.27 -6.03
CA LEU A 126 -8.64 2.08 -6.51
C LEU A 126 -8.70 2.03 -8.04
N GLY A 127 -8.87 3.18 -8.70
CA GLY A 127 -8.81 3.29 -10.16
C GLY A 127 -7.44 2.93 -10.72
N ALA A 128 -6.36 3.36 -10.07
CA ALA A 128 -4.99 3.02 -10.46
C ALA A 128 -4.70 1.52 -10.28
N ILE A 129 -5.22 0.91 -9.20
CA ILE A 129 -5.12 -0.54 -8.96
C ILE A 129 -5.87 -1.30 -10.06
N ALA A 130 -7.10 -0.91 -10.35
CA ALA A 130 -7.92 -1.56 -11.37
C ALA A 130 -7.34 -1.44 -12.80
N ALA A 131 -6.64 -0.33 -13.09
CA ALA A 131 -6.00 -0.07 -14.38
C ALA A 131 -4.54 -0.53 -14.45
N ALA A 132 -4.03 -1.20 -13.41
CA ALA A 132 -2.66 -1.70 -13.41
C ALA A 132 -2.49 -2.82 -14.45
N PRO A 133 -1.35 -2.84 -15.18
CA PRO A 133 -1.05 -3.95 -16.06
C PRO A 133 -0.91 -5.27 -15.29
N PRO A 134 -1.02 -6.42 -15.96
CA PRO A 134 -0.81 -7.72 -15.32
C PRO A 134 0.54 -7.80 -14.60
N GLY A 135 0.56 -8.42 -13.42
CA GLY A 135 1.73 -8.54 -12.55
C GLY A 135 1.36 -8.29 -11.09
N VAL A 136 2.36 -8.31 -10.23
CA VAL A 136 2.18 -7.99 -8.82
C VAL A 136 2.15 -6.47 -8.65
N LEU A 137 1.12 -5.97 -7.97
CA LEU A 137 1.03 -4.57 -7.57
C LEU A 137 1.38 -4.45 -6.08
N LEU A 138 2.34 -3.58 -5.78
CA LEU A 138 2.71 -3.24 -4.42
C LEU A 138 2.19 -1.84 -4.09
N PHE A 139 1.56 -1.68 -2.92
CA PHE A 139 1.19 -0.36 -2.41
C PHE A 139 1.71 -0.16 -0.99
N HIS A 140 2.18 1.04 -0.70
CA HIS A 140 2.85 1.34 0.55
C HIS A 140 2.59 2.76 1.07
N CYS A 141 2.90 2.98 2.35
CA CYS A 141 3.03 4.32 2.95
C CYS A 141 4.34 4.38 3.77
N VAL A 142 4.38 5.07 4.89
CA VAL A 142 5.57 5.08 5.77
C VAL A 142 5.65 3.79 6.59
N ALA A 143 4.68 3.53 7.46
CA ALA A 143 4.69 2.35 8.34
C ALA A 143 4.03 1.10 7.72
N GLY A 144 3.40 1.21 6.55
CA GLY A 144 2.60 0.13 5.97
C GLY A 144 1.38 -0.24 6.81
N LYS A 145 0.92 0.64 7.71
CA LYS A 145 -0.08 0.33 8.72
C LYS A 145 -1.42 1.01 8.45
N ASP A 146 -1.51 2.33 8.58
CA ASP A 146 -2.78 3.05 8.59
C ASP A 146 -3.32 3.28 7.17
N ARG A 147 -2.68 4.12 6.34
CA ARG A 147 -3.07 4.39 4.95
C ARG A 147 -3.10 3.10 4.11
N THR A 148 -2.06 2.31 4.23
CA THR A 148 -1.92 1.01 3.57
C THR A 148 -2.96 0.01 4.09
N GLY A 149 -3.23 0.00 5.40
CA GLY A 149 -4.25 -0.84 6.01
C GLY A 149 -5.66 -0.50 5.55
N LEU A 150 -5.96 0.80 5.36
CA LEU A 150 -7.25 1.25 4.83
C LEU A 150 -7.49 0.73 3.40
N ILE A 151 -6.49 0.87 2.52
CA ILE A 151 -6.59 0.35 1.15
C ILE A 151 -6.73 -1.18 1.16
N ALA A 152 -5.94 -1.90 1.98
CA ALA A 152 -6.04 -3.35 2.10
C ALA A 152 -7.42 -3.80 2.55
N ALA A 153 -8.00 -3.14 3.56
CA ALA A 153 -9.34 -3.46 4.06
C ALA A 153 -10.42 -3.25 3.00
N LEU A 154 -10.36 -2.14 2.24
CA LEU A 154 -11.29 -1.88 1.15
C LEU A 154 -11.17 -2.91 0.01
N LEU A 155 -9.95 -3.29 -0.36
CA LEU A 155 -9.73 -4.29 -1.42
C LEU A 155 -10.24 -5.66 -1.01
N LEU A 156 -10.02 -6.06 0.25
CA LEU A 156 -10.55 -7.32 0.77
C LEU A 156 -12.09 -7.31 0.86
N ALA A 157 -12.68 -6.19 1.29
CA ALA A 157 -14.13 -6.02 1.31
C ALA A 157 -14.79 -6.02 -0.09
N LEU A 158 -14.03 -5.64 -1.14
CA LEU A 158 -14.51 -5.69 -2.53
C LEU A 158 -14.34 -7.08 -3.16
N ALA A 159 -13.45 -7.91 -2.59
CA ALA A 159 -13.20 -9.27 -3.06
C ALA A 159 -14.13 -10.30 -2.39
N ASP A 160 -14.88 -9.90 -1.37
CA ASP A 160 -15.85 -10.69 -0.62
C ASP A 160 -17.26 -10.54 -1.21
#